data_6bffc3ec293578e047fcbb54785bf760
#
_entry.id   6bffc3ec293578e047fcbb54785bf760
#
_cell.length_a   1.000
_cell.length_b   1.000
_cell.length_c   1.000
_cell.angle_alpha   90.00
_cell.angle_beta   90.00
_cell.angle_gamma   90.00
#
_symmetry.space_group_name_H-M   'P 1'
#
loop_
_entity.id
_entity.type
_entity.pdbx_description
1 polymer ?
#
loop_
_entity_poly.entity_id
_entity_poly.type
_entity_poly.pdbx_seq_one_letter_code
_entity_poly.pdbx_strand_id
1 'polypeptide(L)'
;IETLDQVTRFVRRSVPDATPEEVCGLIDRGSGEPPSEFWTLDPIDGTKGFLRRDQYAVALGKIENGTVTIGVLGCPELVDGSTPAAGGAGSLLLAVRGEGTWCQPLSGSGEWKQLRVSDRRDVAQARVLRSVEKAHTNVDEIGRLAEQLGITAPP
;
A
#
# COMPACT_ATOMS: atom_id res chain seq x y z
N ILE A 1 9.40 -7.33 -28.67
CA ILE A 1 8.26 -8.11 -29.24
C ILE A 1 7.81 -9.14 -28.23
N GLU A 2 8.66 -10.06 -27.75
CA GLU A 2 8.28 -11.12 -26.80
C GLU A 2 7.66 -10.58 -25.50
N THR A 3 8.21 -9.53 -24.93
CA THR A 3 7.70 -8.90 -23.69
C THR A 3 6.32 -8.29 -23.91
N LEU A 4 6.10 -7.58 -25.04
CA LEU A 4 4.80 -6.98 -25.34
C LEU A 4 3.71 -8.06 -25.53
N ASP A 5 4.04 -9.16 -26.21
CA ASP A 5 3.12 -10.27 -26.42
C ASP A 5 2.73 -10.93 -25.08
N GLN A 6 3.68 -11.07 -24.16
CA GLN A 6 3.44 -11.58 -22.82
C GLN A 6 2.54 -10.63 -22.02
N VAL A 7 2.84 -9.33 -21.99
CA VAL A 7 2.02 -8.32 -21.29
C VAL A 7 0.62 -8.28 -21.87
N THR A 8 0.47 -8.24 -23.20
CA THR A 8 -0.84 -8.25 -23.87
C THR A 8 -1.66 -9.49 -23.48
N ARG A 9 -1.02 -10.66 -23.41
CA ARG A 9 -1.68 -11.89 -22.98
C ARG A 9 -2.19 -11.82 -21.53
N PHE A 10 -1.47 -11.15 -20.64
CA PHE A 10 -1.93 -10.91 -19.27
C PHE A 10 -3.07 -9.90 -19.23
N VAL A 11 -2.98 -8.79 -19.95
CA VAL A 11 -4.02 -7.75 -20.02
C VAL A 11 -5.35 -8.34 -20.53
N ARG A 12 -5.29 -9.25 -21.49
CA ARG A 12 -6.49 -9.94 -22.05
C ARG A 12 -7.27 -10.77 -21.03
N ARG A 13 -6.72 -11.07 -19.86
CA ARG A 13 -7.48 -11.71 -18.78
C ARG A 13 -8.55 -10.79 -18.19
N SER A 14 -8.34 -9.47 -18.26
CA SER A 14 -9.27 -8.45 -17.76
C SER A 14 -9.91 -7.64 -18.88
N VAL A 15 -9.23 -7.50 -20.01
CA VAL A 15 -9.69 -6.78 -21.23
C VAL A 15 -9.53 -7.72 -22.42
N PRO A 16 -10.50 -8.61 -22.71
CA PRO A 16 -10.34 -9.73 -23.64
C PRO A 16 -9.87 -9.34 -25.05
N ASP A 17 -10.32 -8.19 -25.55
CA ASP A 17 -10.06 -7.73 -26.93
C ASP A 17 -8.86 -6.78 -27.03
N ALA A 18 -8.06 -6.60 -25.94
CA ALA A 18 -6.93 -5.70 -25.96
C ALA A 18 -5.90 -6.05 -27.04
N THR A 19 -5.52 -5.07 -27.85
CA THR A 19 -4.45 -5.18 -28.85
C THR A 19 -3.09 -4.78 -28.23
N PRO A 20 -1.95 -5.20 -28.81
CA PRO A 20 -0.64 -4.74 -28.37
C PRO A 20 -0.50 -3.21 -28.39
N GLU A 21 -1.06 -2.54 -29.40
CA GLU A 21 -1.05 -1.09 -29.55
C GLU A 21 -1.84 -0.40 -28.44
N GLU A 22 -3.00 -0.92 -28.08
CA GLU A 22 -3.79 -0.41 -26.94
C GLU A 22 -3.05 -0.58 -25.62
N VAL A 23 -2.38 -1.72 -25.43
CA VAL A 23 -1.55 -1.97 -24.22
C VAL A 23 -0.41 -0.95 -24.13
N CYS A 24 0.29 -0.67 -25.22
CA CYS A 24 1.31 0.41 -25.26
C CYS A 24 0.69 1.76 -24.93
N GLY A 25 -0.47 2.10 -25.52
CA GLY A 25 -1.15 3.36 -25.24
C GLY A 25 -1.60 3.51 -23.78
N LEU A 26 -1.97 2.40 -23.11
CA LEU A 26 -2.27 2.41 -21.67
C LEU A 26 -1.04 2.68 -20.82
N ILE A 27 0.10 2.09 -21.18
CA ILE A 27 1.39 2.31 -20.50
C ILE A 27 1.84 3.77 -20.68
N ASP A 28 1.74 4.30 -21.89
CA ASP A 28 2.16 5.66 -22.23
C ASP A 28 1.36 6.75 -21.49
N ARG A 29 0.14 6.45 -21.04
CA ARG A 29 -0.66 7.37 -20.20
C ARG A 29 0.06 7.77 -18.91
N GLY A 30 0.95 6.93 -18.40
CA GLY A 30 1.73 7.23 -17.18
C GLY A 30 2.93 8.15 -17.41
N SER A 31 3.27 8.51 -18.64
CA SER A 31 4.49 9.26 -18.99
C SER A 31 4.28 10.76 -19.20
N GLY A 32 3.04 11.26 -19.21
CA GLY A 32 2.71 12.67 -19.43
C GLY A 32 2.78 13.52 -18.17
N GLU A 33 2.70 14.86 -18.37
CA GLU A 33 2.50 15.79 -17.25
C GLU A 33 1.13 15.50 -16.61
N PRO A 34 1.07 15.34 -15.28
CA PRO A 34 -0.18 15.01 -14.61
C PRO A 34 -1.16 16.20 -14.67
N PRO A 35 -2.43 15.98 -15.00
CA PRO A 35 -3.46 16.99 -14.86
C PRO A 35 -3.70 17.37 -13.39
N SER A 36 -4.55 18.36 -13.14
CA SER A 36 -4.90 18.76 -11.77
C SER A 36 -5.61 17.66 -10.97
N GLU A 37 -6.21 16.71 -11.64
CA GLU A 37 -6.86 15.53 -11.05
C GLU A 37 -6.43 14.27 -11.80
N PHE A 38 -5.90 13.29 -11.06
CA PHE A 38 -5.46 12.01 -11.63
C PHE A 38 -5.40 10.92 -10.57
N TRP A 39 -5.32 9.67 -11.05
CA TRP A 39 -5.04 8.50 -10.24
C TRP A 39 -3.60 8.03 -10.47
N THR A 40 -2.95 7.57 -9.41
CA THR A 40 -1.64 6.93 -9.48
C THR A 40 -1.67 5.58 -8.79
N LEU A 41 -0.93 4.63 -9.35
CA LEU A 41 -0.90 3.25 -8.88
C LEU A 41 0.55 2.80 -8.69
N ASP A 42 0.88 2.32 -7.49
CA ASP A 42 2.02 1.43 -7.28
C ASP A 42 1.49 -0.02 -7.22
N PRO A 43 1.80 -0.84 -8.24
CA PRO A 43 1.25 -2.19 -8.32
C PRO A 43 1.88 -3.17 -7.32
N ILE A 44 3.10 -2.90 -6.82
CA ILE A 44 3.80 -3.76 -5.85
C ILE A 44 4.70 -2.88 -4.97
N ASP A 45 4.09 -2.09 -4.10
CA ASP A 45 4.81 -1.39 -3.03
C ASP A 45 5.38 -2.42 -2.03
N GLY A 46 6.65 -2.30 -1.71
CA GLY A 46 7.36 -3.31 -0.94
C GLY A 46 7.82 -4.50 -1.78
N THR A 47 8.35 -4.26 -2.99
CA THR A 47 8.81 -5.29 -3.95
C THR A 47 9.72 -6.36 -3.34
N LYS A 48 10.61 -5.99 -2.41
CA LYS A 48 11.46 -6.96 -1.71
C LYS A 48 10.66 -7.89 -0.80
N GLY A 49 9.63 -7.37 -0.13
CA GLY A 49 8.69 -8.17 0.64
C GLY A 49 7.95 -9.17 -0.26
N PHE A 50 7.42 -8.68 -1.37
CA PHE A 50 6.77 -9.51 -2.38
C PHE A 50 7.66 -10.66 -2.86
N LEU A 51 8.92 -10.38 -3.21
CA LEU A 51 9.88 -11.40 -3.67
C LEU A 51 10.20 -12.45 -2.59
N ARG A 52 10.14 -12.07 -1.31
CA ARG A 52 10.31 -12.97 -0.17
C ARG A 52 9.01 -13.69 0.24
N ARG A 53 7.88 -13.40 -0.40
CA ARG A 53 6.53 -13.84 0.00
C ARG A 53 6.15 -13.31 1.39
N ASP A 54 6.50 -12.07 1.64
CA ASP A 54 6.28 -11.33 2.86
C ASP A 54 5.32 -10.15 2.58
N GLN A 55 5.21 -9.18 3.50
CA GLN A 55 4.31 -8.03 3.36
C GLN A 55 4.62 -7.19 2.12
N TYR A 56 3.59 -6.85 1.37
CA TYR A 56 3.57 -5.89 0.28
C TYR A 56 2.18 -5.28 0.14
N ALA A 57 2.04 -4.22 -0.62
CA ALA A 57 0.76 -3.62 -0.91
C ALA A 57 0.62 -3.26 -2.39
N VAL A 58 -0.61 -3.23 -2.88
CA VAL A 58 -1.01 -2.52 -4.10
C VAL A 58 -1.58 -1.19 -3.64
N ALA A 59 -0.95 -0.08 -4.03
CA ALA A 59 -1.31 1.24 -3.55
C ALA A 59 -1.91 2.09 -4.68
N LEU A 60 -3.12 2.60 -4.48
CA LEU A 60 -3.83 3.49 -5.41
C LEU A 60 -4.13 4.81 -4.72
N GLY A 61 -3.80 5.92 -5.36
CA GLY A 61 -4.07 7.26 -4.87
C GLY A 61 -4.83 8.11 -5.87
N LYS A 62 -5.85 8.86 -5.40
CA LYS A 62 -6.45 9.97 -6.15
C LYS A 62 -5.78 11.26 -5.71
N ILE A 63 -5.26 12.00 -6.66
CA ILE A 63 -4.63 13.29 -6.44
C ILE A 63 -5.49 14.39 -7.06
N GLU A 64 -5.76 15.44 -6.30
CA GLU A 64 -6.47 16.63 -6.73
C GLU A 64 -5.66 17.86 -6.32
N ASN A 65 -5.24 18.66 -7.29
CA ASN A 65 -4.43 19.87 -7.09
C ASN A 65 -3.19 19.62 -6.20
N GLY A 66 -2.46 18.52 -6.48
CA GLY A 66 -1.25 18.13 -5.74
C GLY A 66 -1.51 17.53 -4.35
N THR A 67 -2.77 17.27 -3.99
CA THR A 67 -3.15 16.72 -2.69
C THR A 67 -3.79 15.33 -2.88
N VAL A 68 -3.35 14.34 -2.10
CA VAL A 68 -4.03 13.04 -2.07
C VAL A 68 -5.36 13.18 -1.33
N THR A 69 -6.46 12.89 -2.02
CA THR A 69 -7.84 12.98 -1.49
C THR A 69 -8.42 11.62 -1.15
N ILE A 70 -8.06 10.58 -1.92
CA ILE A 70 -8.43 9.19 -1.66
C ILE A 70 -7.17 8.33 -1.72
N GLY A 71 -7.03 7.42 -0.77
CA GLY A 71 -6.00 6.38 -0.77
C GLY A 71 -6.63 5.00 -0.59
N VAL A 72 -6.17 4.04 -1.39
CA VAL A 72 -6.60 2.63 -1.28
C VAL A 72 -5.37 1.75 -1.20
N LEU A 73 -5.35 0.80 -0.26
CA LEU A 73 -4.31 -0.21 -0.15
C LEU A 73 -4.93 -1.60 -0.20
N GLY A 74 -4.47 -2.42 -1.11
CA GLY A 74 -4.70 -3.85 -1.11
C GLY A 74 -3.50 -4.57 -0.48
N CYS A 75 -3.67 -5.16 0.70
CA CYS A 75 -2.60 -5.79 1.48
C CYS A 75 -2.88 -7.29 1.64
N PRO A 76 -2.37 -8.17 0.75
CA PRO A 76 -2.71 -9.59 0.77
C PRO A 76 -2.26 -10.33 2.03
N GLU A 77 -1.13 -9.92 2.62
CA GLU A 77 -0.53 -10.58 3.79
C GLU A 77 -0.85 -9.85 5.11
N LEU A 78 -1.93 -9.03 5.14
CA LEU A 78 -2.37 -8.28 6.31
C LEU A 78 -3.85 -8.55 6.56
N VAL A 79 -4.23 -8.92 7.78
CA VAL A 79 -5.64 -9.06 8.17
C VAL A 79 -6.06 -7.94 9.13
N ASP A 80 -7.34 -7.57 9.11
CA ASP A 80 -7.93 -6.49 9.92
C ASP A 80 -7.18 -5.14 9.83
N GLY A 81 -6.48 -4.93 8.71
CA GLY A 81 -5.71 -3.71 8.44
C GLY A 81 -4.48 -3.49 9.33
N SER A 82 -4.11 -4.46 10.18
CA SER A 82 -3.04 -4.26 11.17
C SER A 82 -2.23 -5.50 11.53
N THR A 83 -2.75 -6.70 11.30
CA THR A 83 -2.11 -7.94 11.75
C THR A 83 -1.48 -8.68 10.58
N PRO A 84 -0.15 -8.90 10.57
CA PRO A 84 0.51 -9.73 9.58
C PRO A 84 -0.02 -11.17 9.62
N ALA A 85 -0.42 -11.71 8.48
CA ALA A 85 -0.95 -13.07 8.35
C ALA A 85 -0.68 -13.60 6.93
N ALA A 86 0.43 -14.30 6.76
CA ALA A 86 0.80 -14.91 5.49
C ALA A 86 -0.28 -15.91 5.04
N GLY A 87 -0.75 -15.73 3.80
CA GLY A 87 -1.84 -16.54 3.23
C GLY A 87 -3.22 -16.31 3.88
N GLY A 88 -3.39 -15.24 4.66
CA GLY A 88 -4.67 -14.85 5.25
C GLY A 88 -5.66 -14.27 4.25
N ALA A 89 -6.78 -13.75 4.75
CA ALA A 89 -7.83 -13.15 3.91
C ALA A 89 -7.41 -11.84 3.23
N GLY A 90 -6.28 -11.27 3.63
CA GLY A 90 -5.85 -9.96 3.21
C GLY A 90 -6.74 -8.82 3.70
N SER A 91 -6.30 -7.60 3.47
CA SER A 91 -7.05 -6.39 3.83
C SER A 91 -7.15 -5.44 2.65
N LEU A 92 -8.34 -4.90 2.44
CA LEU A 92 -8.57 -3.72 1.60
C LEU A 92 -8.81 -2.53 2.53
N LEU A 93 -7.93 -1.53 2.43
CA LEU A 93 -8.04 -0.29 3.21
C LEU A 93 -8.43 0.86 2.28
N LEU A 94 -9.32 1.70 2.76
CA LEU A 94 -9.77 2.92 2.09
C LEU A 94 -9.64 4.09 3.05
N ALA A 95 -8.97 5.14 2.62
CA ALA A 95 -8.91 6.41 3.33
C ALA A 95 -9.45 7.54 2.46
N VAL A 96 -10.28 8.39 3.04
CA VAL A 96 -10.78 9.62 2.42
C VAL A 96 -10.36 10.79 3.29
N ARG A 97 -9.74 11.79 2.65
CA ARG A 97 -9.21 12.97 3.37
C ARG A 97 -10.32 13.68 4.14
N GLY A 98 -10.12 13.85 5.44
CA GLY A 98 -11.07 14.52 6.34
C GLY A 98 -12.23 13.63 6.81
N GLU A 99 -12.42 12.45 6.24
CA GLU A 99 -13.53 11.56 6.62
C GLU A 99 -13.06 10.36 7.46
N GLY A 100 -11.85 9.85 7.21
CA GLY A 100 -11.29 8.75 8.00
C GLY A 100 -10.76 7.59 7.15
N THR A 101 -10.57 6.46 7.80
CA THR A 101 -10.02 5.24 7.20
C THR A 101 -10.88 4.04 7.56
N TRP A 102 -11.10 3.16 6.59
CA TRP A 102 -11.88 1.93 6.75
C TRP A 102 -11.10 0.73 6.21
N CYS A 103 -11.45 -0.43 6.70
CA CYS A 103 -10.90 -1.71 6.30
C CYS A 103 -12.00 -2.74 6.11
N GLN A 104 -11.81 -3.63 5.14
CA GLN A 104 -12.57 -4.86 4.96
C GLN A 104 -11.65 -5.98 4.45
N PRO A 105 -12.09 -7.26 4.42
CA PRO A 105 -11.33 -8.31 3.75
C PRO A 105 -11.04 -7.96 2.28
N LEU A 106 -9.86 -8.36 1.78
CA LEU A 106 -9.41 -8.05 0.42
C LEU A 106 -10.35 -8.60 -0.67
N SER A 107 -11.09 -9.66 -0.36
CA SER A 107 -12.13 -10.22 -1.26
C SER A 107 -13.26 -9.23 -1.57
N GLY A 108 -13.37 -8.11 -0.85
CA GLY A 108 -14.47 -7.16 -0.98
C GLY A 108 -15.78 -7.67 -0.36
N SER A 109 -15.78 -8.85 0.24
CA SER A 109 -16.95 -9.43 0.93
C SER A 109 -16.86 -9.18 2.43
N GLY A 110 -17.67 -8.28 2.94
CA GLY A 110 -17.70 -7.96 4.36
C GLY A 110 -18.11 -6.52 4.64
N GLU A 111 -18.36 -6.22 5.89
CA GLU A 111 -18.67 -4.85 6.31
C GLU A 111 -17.39 -4.02 6.43
N TRP A 112 -17.50 -2.73 6.10
CA TRP A 112 -16.44 -1.77 6.32
C TRP A 112 -16.29 -1.46 7.80
N LYS A 113 -15.14 -1.72 8.37
CA LYS A 113 -14.76 -1.40 9.74
C LYS A 113 -13.91 -0.13 9.75
N GLN A 114 -14.36 0.88 10.48
CA GLN A 114 -13.57 2.09 10.64
C GLN A 114 -12.30 1.82 11.45
N LEU A 115 -11.16 2.24 10.92
CA LEU A 115 -9.88 2.22 11.62
C LEU A 115 -9.63 3.59 12.28
N ARG A 116 -9.00 3.56 13.45
CA ARG A 116 -8.56 4.76 14.17
C ARG A 116 -7.16 4.53 14.72
N VAL A 117 -6.38 5.59 14.78
CA VAL A 117 -5.13 5.59 15.53
C VAL A 117 -5.41 5.36 17.02
N SER A 118 -4.43 4.88 17.77
CA SER A 118 -4.58 4.72 19.21
C SER A 118 -4.80 6.09 19.89
N ASP A 119 -5.50 6.10 21.00
CA ASP A 119 -5.70 7.26 21.87
C ASP A 119 -4.55 7.46 22.88
N ARG A 120 -3.47 6.70 22.75
CA ARG A 120 -2.29 6.79 23.62
C ARG A 120 -1.66 8.17 23.50
N ARG A 121 -1.54 8.85 24.62
CA ARG A 121 -0.91 10.19 24.74
C ARG A 121 0.45 10.14 25.43
N ASP A 122 0.73 9.09 26.17
CA ASP A 122 2.00 8.86 26.83
C ASP A 122 2.98 8.25 25.85
N VAL A 123 4.05 8.97 25.55
CA VAL A 123 5.09 8.54 24.61
C VAL A 123 5.79 7.27 25.08
N ALA A 124 5.95 7.05 26.37
CA ALA A 124 6.54 5.82 26.92
C ALA A 124 5.73 4.56 26.56
N GLN A 125 4.45 4.70 26.28
CA GLN A 125 3.56 3.63 25.82
C GLN A 125 3.49 3.48 24.29
N ALA A 126 4.21 4.31 23.55
CA ALA A 126 4.27 4.21 22.10
C ALA A 126 4.93 2.91 21.65
N ARG A 127 4.57 2.46 20.45
CA ARG A 127 5.25 1.37 19.78
C ARG A 127 5.95 1.94 18.55
N VAL A 128 7.25 1.72 18.45
CA VAL A 128 8.05 2.18 17.32
C VAL A 128 7.83 1.23 16.15
N LEU A 129 7.56 1.77 14.97
CA LEU A 129 7.56 1.01 13.72
C LEU A 129 8.89 1.25 13.01
N ARG A 130 9.46 0.20 12.46
CA ARG A 130 10.69 0.26 11.67
C ARG A 130 10.57 -0.59 10.41
N SER A 131 11.33 -0.22 9.38
CA SER A 131 11.46 -1.07 8.19
C SER A 131 12.24 -2.35 8.54
N VAL A 132 11.85 -3.47 7.93
CA VAL A 132 12.65 -4.71 7.92
C VAL A 132 13.94 -4.52 7.12
N GLU A 133 13.93 -3.61 6.14
CA GLU A 133 15.08 -3.31 5.29
C GLU A 133 16.07 -2.40 6.02
N LYS A 134 17.25 -2.92 6.32
CA LYS A 134 18.33 -2.17 7.02
C LYS A 134 18.74 -0.88 6.30
N ALA A 135 18.62 -0.85 4.96
CA ALA A 135 18.96 0.32 4.15
C ALA A 135 17.99 1.51 4.33
N HIS A 136 16.79 1.27 4.86
CA HIS A 136 15.75 2.28 5.04
C HIS A 136 15.58 2.73 6.49
N THR A 137 16.35 2.17 7.41
CA THR A 137 16.19 2.46 8.85
C THR A 137 17.53 2.44 9.56
N ASN A 138 17.88 3.56 10.20
CA ASN A 138 18.99 3.60 11.14
C ASN A 138 18.52 3.03 12.50
N VAL A 139 18.72 1.73 12.68
CA VAL A 139 18.23 1.00 13.86
C VAL A 139 18.85 1.54 15.16
N ASP A 140 20.13 1.97 15.11
CA ASP A 140 20.85 2.48 16.28
C ASP A 140 20.32 3.87 16.71
N GLU A 141 19.93 4.69 15.76
CA GLU A 141 19.34 6.01 16.01
C GLU A 141 17.93 5.89 16.59
N ILE A 142 17.12 4.99 16.02
CA ILE A 142 15.77 4.69 16.54
C ILE A 142 15.87 4.11 17.95
N GLY A 143 16.81 3.20 18.21
CA GLY A 143 17.03 2.64 19.54
C GLY A 143 17.37 3.71 20.58
N ARG A 144 18.30 4.61 20.27
CA ARG A 144 18.65 5.75 21.14
C ARG A 144 17.49 6.69 21.39
N LEU A 145 16.69 6.97 20.35
CA LEU A 145 15.50 7.81 20.51
C LEU A 145 14.46 7.13 21.42
N ALA A 146 14.21 5.84 21.23
CA ALA A 146 13.29 5.09 22.06
C ALA A 146 13.71 5.09 23.55
N GLU A 147 15.01 4.89 23.84
CA GLU A 147 15.56 4.99 25.20
C GLU A 147 15.35 6.40 25.79
N GLN A 148 15.68 7.45 25.03
CA GLN A 148 15.50 8.85 25.49
C GLN A 148 14.03 9.18 25.80
N LEU A 149 13.09 8.59 25.07
CA LEU A 149 11.66 8.77 25.25
C LEU A 149 11.03 7.79 26.27
N GLY A 150 11.83 6.89 26.86
CA GLY A 150 11.36 5.90 27.82
C GLY A 150 10.45 4.83 27.20
N ILE A 151 10.52 4.59 25.87
CA ILE A 151 9.72 3.58 25.19
C ILE A 151 10.31 2.21 25.47
N THR A 152 9.55 1.35 26.13
CA THR A 152 9.97 -0.01 26.51
C THR A 152 9.31 -1.11 25.66
N ALA A 153 8.27 -0.77 24.88
CA ALA A 153 7.62 -1.74 24.01
C ALA A 153 8.57 -2.19 22.88
N PRO A 154 8.64 -3.49 22.57
CA PRO A 154 9.43 -3.96 21.44
C PRO A 154 8.85 -3.39 20.13
N PRO A 155 9.74 -3.14 19.15
CA PRO A 155 9.35 -2.62 17.84
C PRO A 155 8.53 -3.62 17.04
#